data_ae52c185dadcffafd2e3a4789da6ef78
#
_entry.id   ae52c185dadcffafd2e3a4789da6ef78
#
_cell.length_a   1.000
_cell.length_b   1.000
_cell.length_c   1.000
_cell.angle_alpha   90.00
_cell.angle_beta   90.00
_cell.angle_gamma   90.00
#
_symmetry.space_group_name_H-M   'P 1'
#
loop_
_entity.id
_entity.type
_entity.pdbx_description
1 polymer ?
#
loop_
_entity_poly.entity_id
_entity_poly.type
_entity_poly.pdbx_seq_one_letter_code
_entity_poly.pdbx_strand_id
1 'polypeptide(L)'
;MFTERAGEGQNMEKAIRVLHVLGGVSLGGAESRIMDLYRQMNREEIQFDFLVHASAVKRGFQEMRRIADGSEKQNEKGDGCVRKPEFYDEEIQAMGGHIYVLPKFKVYNYFSYRKAVKKFFAAHREFQVVQGHMTSTAGIYLPIARRAGVPVVVAHARNAGVVKGLKGLATRFFRRGLAKKADYCFACSVLAGQDVFGEAAMKSGQVKVIYNAIDVGRFTYDEKVRQEARARLGIAGALVLGHVGRFEYQKNHPYLLEVFAAVCEKRKDAVLLLLGDGEDRTAMEEKCRQLGIAERVYFLGNQKDAWRYYQAMDIFLLPSFFEGLPGVLVEAQAAGLRCMVSDTVTREAKATDLVTYLSIEETPRRWAEEILRQADYARRDTSKELQEAGFDVRTQAQGYRRFYLTGDSSQI
;
A
#
# COMPACT_ATOMS: atom_id res chain seq x y z
N MET A 1 -5.33 31.13 -3.30
CA MET A 1 -5.46 31.08 -4.77
C MET A 1 -6.44 29.97 -5.21
N PHE A 2 -7.36 29.60 -4.32
CA PHE A 2 -8.44 28.63 -4.55
C PHE A 2 -9.85 29.28 -4.55
N THR A 3 -9.98 30.58 -4.24
CA THR A 3 -11.27 31.25 -3.98
C THR A 3 -11.41 32.60 -4.65
N GLU A 4 -11.16 32.71 -5.97
CA GLU A 4 -11.56 33.91 -6.73
C GLU A 4 -12.18 33.50 -8.08
N ARG A 5 -13.39 32.90 -8.03
CA ARG A 5 -14.40 32.89 -9.10
C ARG A 5 -15.73 32.43 -8.52
N ALA A 6 -16.28 33.22 -7.60
CA ALA A 6 -17.69 33.13 -7.23
C ALA A 6 -18.43 34.28 -7.95
N GLY A 7 -18.91 33.99 -9.16
CA GLY A 7 -19.93 34.77 -9.86
C GLY A 7 -21.24 34.02 -9.70
N GLU A 8 -22.27 34.68 -9.24
CA GLU A 8 -23.62 34.18 -8.96
C GLU A 8 -24.23 33.45 -10.15
N GLY A 9 -24.65 32.21 -9.92
CA GLY A 9 -25.36 31.32 -10.84
C GLY A 9 -25.22 29.90 -10.35
N GLN A 10 -26.33 29.19 -10.05
CA GLN A 10 -26.37 27.78 -9.65
C GLN A 10 -25.71 26.89 -10.72
N ASN A 11 -24.39 26.88 -10.77
CA ASN A 11 -23.60 25.86 -11.44
C ASN A 11 -23.23 24.84 -10.35
N MET A 12 -23.73 23.62 -10.45
CA MET A 12 -23.16 22.49 -9.70
C MET A 12 -21.65 22.50 -9.96
N GLU A 13 -20.85 22.91 -8.98
CA GLU A 13 -19.40 22.94 -9.11
C GLU A 13 -18.94 21.53 -9.47
N LYS A 14 -18.31 21.40 -10.62
CA LYS A 14 -17.80 20.12 -11.11
C LYS A 14 -16.77 19.61 -10.11
N ALA A 15 -16.93 18.36 -9.66
CA ALA A 15 -16.01 17.72 -8.70
C ALA A 15 -14.54 17.99 -9.02
N ILE A 16 -13.72 18.29 -8.02
CA ILE A 16 -12.27 18.41 -8.14
C ILE A 16 -11.70 17.06 -8.59
N ARG A 17 -11.01 17.04 -9.73
CA ARG A 17 -10.37 15.82 -10.22
C ARG A 17 -8.92 15.73 -9.77
N VAL A 18 -8.60 14.67 -9.02
CA VAL A 18 -7.28 14.37 -8.50
C VAL A 18 -6.70 13.18 -9.26
N LEU A 19 -5.58 13.40 -9.96
CA LEU A 19 -4.88 12.35 -10.68
C LEU A 19 -3.82 11.69 -9.80
N HIS A 20 -4.02 10.41 -9.47
CA HIS A 20 -3.02 9.60 -8.76
C HIS A 20 -2.09 8.90 -9.77
N VAL A 21 -0.79 9.14 -9.68
CA VAL A 21 0.21 8.53 -10.57
C VAL A 21 0.87 7.34 -9.87
N LEU A 22 0.65 6.13 -10.42
CA LEU A 22 1.04 4.84 -9.84
C LEU A 22 1.78 3.94 -10.85
N GLY A 23 2.39 2.87 -10.34
CA GLY A 23 2.95 1.81 -11.18
C GLY A 23 1.89 0.95 -11.86
N GLY A 24 0.80 0.66 -11.14
CA GLY A 24 -0.36 -0.10 -11.50
C GLY A 24 -1.45 0.08 -10.46
N VAL A 25 -2.55 -0.68 -10.55
CA VAL A 25 -3.63 -0.73 -9.55
C VAL A 25 -3.92 -2.18 -9.12
N SER A 26 -2.86 -2.96 -8.99
CA SER A 26 -2.89 -4.33 -8.46
C SER A 26 -3.08 -4.34 -6.95
N LEU A 27 -3.31 -5.53 -6.37
CA LEU A 27 -3.38 -5.69 -4.92
C LEU A 27 -1.98 -5.48 -4.29
N GLY A 28 -1.70 -4.27 -3.85
CA GLY A 28 -0.45 -3.85 -3.21
C GLY A 28 -0.69 -2.91 -2.04
N GLY A 29 0.32 -2.75 -1.18
CA GLY A 29 0.17 -1.94 0.03
C GLY A 29 -0.15 -0.47 -0.23
N ALA A 30 0.47 0.16 -1.22
CA ALA A 30 0.22 1.56 -1.55
C ALA A 30 -1.13 1.75 -2.26
N GLU A 31 -1.44 0.86 -3.21
CA GLU A 31 -2.67 0.86 -3.99
C GLU A 31 -3.88 0.65 -3.09
N SER A 32 -3.83 -0.34 -2.18
CA SER A 32 -4.91 -0.60 -1.22
C SER A 32 -5.20 0.63 -0.35
N ARG A 33 -4.17 1.34 0.13
CA ARG A 33 -4.36 2.55 0.96
C ARG A 33 -4.98 3.71 0.18
N ILE A 34 -4.66 3.86 -1.09
CA ILE A 34 -5.30 4.88 -1.94
C ILE A 34 -6.76 4.51 -2.21
N MET A 35 -7.05 3.23 -2.41
CA MET A 35 -8.43 2.75 -2.58
C MET A 35 -9.25 2.87 -1.29
N ASP A 36 -8.65 2.59 -0.12
CA ASP A 36 -9.29 2.82 1.18
C ASP A 36 -9.66 4.31 1.35
N LEU A 37 -8.75 5.21 0.97
CA LEU A 37 -9.01 6.65 0.97
C LEU A 37 -10.11 7.02 -0.03
N TYR A 38 -10.08 6.48 -1.25
CA TYR A 38 -11.06 6.79 -2.30
C TYR A 38 -12.48 6.36 -1.92
N ARG A 39 -12.64 5.23 -1.23
CA ARG A 39 -13.93 4.77 -0.70
C ARG A 39 -14.55 5.75 0.31
N GLN A 40 -13.72 6.53 1.01
CA GLN A 40 -14.16 7.53 2.00
C GLN A 40 -14.42 8.92 1.39
N MET A 41 -14.04 9.17 0.12
CA MET A 41 -14.27 10.47 -0.51
C MET A 41 -15.71 10.66 -0.94
N ASN A 42 -16.24 11.87 -0.72
CA ASN A 42 -17.46 12.31 -1.40
C ASN A 42 -17.13 12.59 -2.88
N ARG A 43 -17.59 11.70 -3.76
CA ARG A 43 -17.27 11.75 -5.19
C ARG A 43 -17.97 12.88 -5.95
N GLU A 44 -18.97 13.50 -5.38
CA GLU A 44 -19.58 14.71 -5.92
C GLU A 44 -18.69 15.93 -5.75
N GLU A 45 -17.80 15.93 -4.73
CA GLU A 45 -16.85 17.01 -4.46
C GLU A 45 -15.46 16.71 -5.00
N ILE A 46 -14.99 15.44 -4.84
CA ILE A 46 -13.63 15.03 -5.18
C ILE A 46 -13.65 13.68 -5.88
N GLN A 47 -13.19 13.67 -7.13
CA GLN A 47 -13.10 12.48 -7.95
C GLN A 47 -11.66 12.07 -8.17
N PHE A 48 -11.32 10.80 -7.93
CA PHE A 48 -10.00 10.27 -8.22
C PHE A 48 -9.94 9.64 -9.60
N ASP A 49 -8.83 9.92 -10.28
CA ASP A 49 -8.40 9.27 -11.50
C ASP A 49 -7.00 8.70 -11.35
N PHE A 50 -6.66 7.73 -12.17
CA PHE A 50 -5.44 6.97 -12.04
C PHE A 50 -4.62 7.00 -13.32
N LEU A 51 -3.35 7.37 -13.22
CA LEU A 51 -2.38 7.29 -14.31
C LEU A 51 -1.38 6.18 -13.99
N VAL A 52 -1.47 5.09 -14.73
CA VAL A 52 -0.65 3.90 -14.53
C VAL A 52 0.35 3.69 -15.64
N HIS A 53 1.35 2.82 -15.40
CA HIS A 53 2.44 2.57 -16.34
C HIS A 53 2.44 1.12 -16.79
N ALA A 54 2.29 0.90 -18.11
CA ALA A 54 2.34 -0.44 -18.70
C ALA A 54 3.49 -0.58 -19.68
N SER A 55 3.96 -1.82 -19.85
CA SER A 55 4.90 -2.14 -20.92
C SER A 55 4.16 -2.09 -22.25
N ALA A 56 4.77 -1.46 -23.26
CA ALA A 56 4.23 -1.53 -24.62
C ALA A 56 4.20 -3.00 -25.05
N VAL A 57 3.02 -3.52 -25.32
CA VAL A 57 2.88 -4.82 -25.95
C VAL A 57 3.21 -4.61 -27.44
N LYS A 58 4.22 -5.30 -27.97
CA LYS A 58 4.39 -5.42 -29.41
C LYS A 58 3.18 -6.19 -29.92
N ARG A 59 2.22 -5.51 -30.57
CA ARG A 59 1.09 -6.17 -31.20
C ARG A 59 1.63 -7.15 -32.24
N GLY A 60 1.31 -8.44 -32.07
CA GLY A 60 1.57 -9.45 -33.08
C GLY A 60 0.73 -9.16 -34.33
N PHE A 61 1.22 -9.52 -35.50
CA PHE A 61 0.57 -9.27 -36.78
C PHE A 61 -0.87 -9.85 -36.87
N GLN A 62 -1.21 -10.86 -36.06
CA GLN A 62 -2.55 -11.44 -35.95
C GLN A 62 -3.53 -10.60 -35.13
N GLU A 63 -3.04 -9.85 -34.13
CA GLU A 63 -3.86 -8.99 -33.26
C GLU A 63 -4.23 -7.69 -34.01
N MET A 64 -3.37 -7.19 -34.88
CA MET A 64 -3.68 -6.05 -35.76
C MET A 64 -4.77 -6.39 -36.79
N ARG A 65 -4.92 -7.64 -37.22
CA ARG A 65 -6.01 -8.08 -38.09
C ARG A 65 -7.37 -8.08 -37.40
N ARG A 66 -7.44 -8.51 -36.13
CA ARG A 66 -8.70 -8.53 -35.35
C ARG A 66 -9.27 -7.14 -35.04
N ILE A 67 -8.41 -6.12 -34.98
CA ILE A 67 -8.82 -4.74 -34.79
C ILE A 67 -9.29 -4.14 -36.14
N ALA A 68 -8.66 -4.55 -37.24
CA ALA A 68 -9.05 -4.09 -38.60
C ALA A 68 -10.38 -4.68 -39.08
N ASP A 69 -10.78 -5.86 -38.60
CA ASP A 69 -12.04 -6.52 -38.92
C ASP A 69 -13.19 -6.27 -37.93
N GLY A 70 -12.99 -5.37 -36.94
CA GLY A 70 -14.04 -4.88 -36.06
C GLY A 70 -14.46 -5.83 -34.93
N SER A 71 -13.76 -6.93 -34.71
CA SER A 71 -14.07 -7.92 -33.66
C SER A 71 -13.59 -7.52 -32.23
N GLU A 72 -12.80 -6.45 -32.09
CA GLU A 72 -12.43 -5.86 -30.81
C GLU A 72 -12.69 -4.35 -30.78
N LYS A 73 -13.42 -3.87 -29.77
CA LYS A 73 -13.67 -2.44 -29.55
C LYS A 73 -12.37 -1.71 -29.20
N GLN A 74 -12.06 -0.65 -29.93
CA GLN A 74 -10.99 0.28 -29.58
C GLN A 74 -11.28 0.94 -28.24
N ASN A 75 -10.41 0.73 -27.25
CA ASN A 75 -10.34 1.61 -26.09
C ASN A 75 -9.81 2.98 -26.55
N GLU A 76 -10.52 4.02 -26.16
CA GLU A 76 -10.33 5.38 -26.62
C GLU A 76 -8.89 5.88 -26.52
N LYS A 77 -8.36 6.34 -27.66
CA LYS A 77 -7.20 7.23 -27.87
C LYS A 77 -6.06 7.20 -26.83
N GLY A 78 -5.36 6.10 -26.71
CA GLY A 78 -4.07 6.02 -26.00
C GLY A 78 -2.96 5.48 -26.92
N ASP A 79 -1.72 5.89 -26.71
CA ASP A 79 -0.50 5.57 -27.49
C ASP A 79 -0.14 4.06 -27.59
N GLY A 80 -1.07 3.16 -27.88
CA GLY A 80 -0.78 1.75 -28.18
C GLY A 80 -0.25 0.88 -27.03
N CYS A 81 -0.33 1.33 -25.78
CA CYS A 81 -0.02 0.51 -24.61
C CYS A 81 -1.29 -0.24 -24.18
N VAL A 82 -1.33 -1.55 -24.44
CA VAL A 82 -2.38 -2.43 -23.91
C VAL A 82 -1.95 -2.91 -22.53
N ARG A 83 -2.79 -2.66 -21.53
CA ARG A 83 -2.63 -3.10 -20.16
C ARG A 83 -3.59 -4.27 -19.90
N LYS A 84 -3.15 -5.30 -19.21
CA LYS A 84 -4.05 -6.32 -18.68
C LYS A 84 -4.88 -5.72 -17.53
N PRO A 85 -6.16 -6.14 -17.37
CA PRO A 85 -6.94 -5.75 -16.20
C PRO A 85 -6.20 -6.10 -14.89
N GLU A 86 -6.28 -5.20 -13.93
CA GLU A 86 -5.70 -5.37 -12.61
C GLU A 86 -6.79 -5.35 -11.52
N PHE A 87 -6.41 -5.66 -10.30
CA PHE A 87 -7.32 -5.97 -9.20
C PHE A 87 -8.39 -4.88 -8.93
N TYR A 88 -8.02 -3.60 -9.03
CA TYR A 88 -8.92 -2.49 -8.69
C TYR A 88 -9.60 -1.83 -9.90
N ASP A 89 -9.44 -2.35 -11.12
CA ASP A 89 -9.98 -1.72 -12.34
C ASP A 89 -11.49 -1.53 -12.29
N GLU A 90 -12.22 -2.61 -12.02
CA GLU A 90 -13.68 -2.61 -11.96
C GLU A 90 -14.20 -1.69 -10.86
N GLU A 91 -13.57 -1.71 -9.69
CA GLU A 91 -13.96 -0.88 -8.57
C GLU A 91 -13.74 0.62 -8.85
N ILE A 92 -12.58 0.99 -9.43
CA ILE A 92 -12.28 2.37 -9.81
C ILE A 92 -13.34 2.88 -10.81
N GLN A 93 -13.66 2.09 -11.83
CA GLN A 93 -14.65 2.45 -12.84
C GLN A 93 -16.06 2.55 -12.26
N ALA A 94 -16.45 1.61 -11.39
CA ALA A 94 -17.76 1.64 -10.70
C ALA A 94 -17.92 2.89 -9.82
N MET A 95 -16.81 3.42 -9.28
CA MET A 95 -16.79 4.67 -8.51
C MET A 95 -16.66 5.93 -9.38
N GLY A 96 -16.70 5.82 -10.71
CA GLY A 96 -16.62 6.94 -11.66
C GLY A 96 -15.21 7.43 -11.98
N GLY A 97 -14.16 6.72 -11.49
CA GLY A 97 -12.77 7.04 -11.79
C GLY A 97 -12.32 6.52 -13.16
N HIS A 98 -11.39 7.22 -13.79
CA HIS A 98 -10.78 6.80 -15.05
C HIS A 98 -9.38 6.29 -14.83
N ILE A 99 -8.97 5.31 -15.65
CA ILE A 99 -7.62 4.75 -15.63
C ILE A 99 -6.94 5.08 -16.96
N TYR A 100 -5.89 5.89 -16.87
CA TYR A 100 -5.06 6.27 -18.01
C TYR A 100 -3.76 5.48 -17.99
N VAL A 101 -3.18 5.24 -19.18
CA VAL A 101 -1.99 4.41 -19.31
C VAL A 101 -0.87 5.18 -20.01
N LEU A 102 0.31 5.20 -19.37
CA LEU A 102 1.54 5.68 -19.99
C LEU A 102 2.53 4.51 -20.20
N PRO A 103 3.45 4.63 -21.17
CA PRO A 103 4.52 3.64 -21.31
C PRO A 103 5.39 3.61 -20.06
N LYS A 104 5.80 2.38 -19.66
CA LYS A 104 6.71 2.20 -18.51
C LYS A 104 8.04 2.91 -18.77
N PHE A 105 8.44 3.74 -17.80
CA PHE A 105 9.73 4.44 -17.90
C PHE A 105 10.90 3.46 -17.84
N LYS A 106 11.80 3.63 -18.77
CA LYS A 106 13.14 3.00 -18.79
C LYS A 106 14.14 4.09 -19.16
N VAL A 107 15.32 4.10 -18.56
CA VAL A 107 16.29 5.20 -18.77
C VAL A 107 16.51 5.52 -20.25
N TYR A 108 16.59 4.48 -21.09
CA TYR A 108 16.81 4.66 -22.53
C TYR A 108 15.62 5.26 -23.30
N ASN A 109 14.40 5.25 -22.73
CA ASN A 109 13.22 5.83 -23.38
C ASN A 109 12.85 7.22 -22.81
N TYR A 110 13.78 7.91 -22.16
CA TYR A 110 13.53 9.19 -21.49
C TYR A 110 12.80 10.20 -22.38
N PHE A 111 13.26 10.41 -23.61
CA PHE A 111 12.67 11.42 -24.52
C PHE A 111 11.25 11.04 -24.98
N SER A 112 11.02 9.77 -25.32
CA SER A 112 9.70 9.27 -25.72
C SER A 112 8.72 9.27 -24.56
N TYR A 113 9.15 8.87 -23.36
CA TYR A 113 8.36 8.96 -22.14
C TYR A 113 7.96 10.41 -21.84
N ARG A 114 8.92 11.33 -21.87
CA ARG A 114 8.66 12.76 -21.66
C ARG A 114 7.67 13.33 -22.69
N LYS A 115 7.76 12.90 -23.97
CA LYS A 115 6.81 13.27 -25.04
C LYS A 115 5.42 12.75 -24.72
N ALA A 116 5.28 11.49 -24.30
CA ALA A 116 4.01 10.89 -23.91
C ALA A 116 3.35 11.62 -22.72
N VAL A 117 4.12 11.93 -21.67
CA VAL A 117 3.64 12.73 -20.54
C VAL A 117 3.17 14.12 -20.97
N LYS A 118 3.92 14.81 -21.85
CA LYS A 118 3.50 16.12 -22.38
C LYS A 118 2.19 16.02 -23.16
N LYS A 119 2.04 15.00 -24.04
CA LYS A 119 0.84 14.77 -24.82
C LYS A 119 -0.36 14.50 -23.91
N PHE A 120 -0.16 13.68 -22.85
CA PHE A 120 -1.20 13.38 -21.88
C PHE A 120 -1.71 14.66 -21.19
N PHE A 121 -0.87 15.47 -20.58
CA PHE A 121 -1.30 16.70 -19.90
C PHE A 121 -1.75 17.81 -20.84
N ALA A 122 -1.39 17.75 -22.13
CA ALA A 122 -1.95 18.66 -23.13
C ALA A 122 -3.41 18.30 -23.49
N ALA A 123 -3.75 17.00 -23.46
CA ALA A 123 -5.09 16.50 -23.76
C ALA A 123 -6.03 16.49 -22.53
N HIS A 124 -5.46 16.44 -21.31
CA HIS A 124 -6.19 16.33 -20.04
C HIS A 124 -5.94 17.57 -19.18
N ARG A 125 -6.86 18.54 -19.25
CA ARG A 125 -6.81 19.82 -18.54
C ARG A 125 -7.73 19.87 -17.32
N GLU A 126 -8.48 18.79 -17.09
CA GLU A 126 -9.47 18.66 -16.04
C GLU A 126 -8.88 18.45 -14.62
N PHE A 127 -7.59 18.12 -14.52
CA PHE A 127 -6.97 17.82 -13.22
C PHE A 127 -6.56 19.09 -12.47
N GLN A 128 -7.09 19.26 -11.26
CA GLN A 128 -6.71 20.32 -10.34
C GLN A 128 -5.52 19.91 -9.49
N VAL A 129 -5.39 18.61 -9.19
CA VAL A 129 -4.29 18.06 -8.39
C VAL A 129 -3.67 16.85 -9.10
N VAL A 130 -2.34 16.79 -9.14
CA VAL A 130 -1.59 15.59 -9.56
C VAL A 130 -0.78 15.09 -8.37
N GLN A 131 -1.18 13.95 -7.80
CA GLN A 131 -0.48 13.33 -6.69
C GLN A 131 0.35 12.13 -7.16
N GLY A 132 1.66 12.33 -7.17
CA GLY A 132 2.62 11.36 -7.69
C GLY A 132 3.15 10.42 -6.62
N HIS A 133 2.82 9.13 -6.71
CA HIS A 133 3.32 8.08 -5.82
C HIS A 133 4.55 7.36 -6.38
N MET A 134 4.81 7.48 -7.69
CA MET A 134 6.02 6.97 -8.34
C MET A 134 7.16 7.98 -8.25
N THR A 135 7.79 8.11 -7.08
CA THR A 135 8.86 9.12 -6.84
C THR A 135 10.09 8.95 -7.73
N SER A 136 10.33 7.74 -8.28
CA SER A 136 11.43 7.49 -9.22
C SER A 136 11.32 8.27 -10.54
N THR A 137 10.10 8.63 -10.96
CA THR A 137 9.82 9.38 -12.20
C THR A 137 9.12 10.71 -11.95
N ALA A 138 8.78 11.01 -10.69
CA ALA A 138 8.08 12.25 -10.31
C ALA A 138 8.86 13.51 -10.72
N GLY A 139 10.19 13.47 -10.68
CA GLY A 139 11.03 14.56 -11.18
C GLY A 139 10.89 14.86 -12.67
N ILE A 140 10.24 13.97 -13.45
CA ILE A 140 9.95 14.15 -14.88
C ILE A 140 8.50 14.64 -15.06
N TYR A 141 7.50 13.93 -14.51
CA TYR A 141 6.10 14.21 -14.83
C TYR A 141 5.51 15.38 -14.03
N LEU A 142 5.89 15.61 -12.77
CA LEU A 142 5.33 16.72 -11.99
C LEU A 142 5.68 18.11 -12.59
N PRO A 143 6.93 18.40 -12.99
CA PRO A 143 7.22 19.66 -13.67
C PRO A 143 6.50 19.81 -15.01
N ILE A 144 6.19 18.71 -15.71
CA ILE A 144 5.42 18.77 -16.96
C ILE A 144 3.95 19.07 -16.68
N ALA A 145 3.35 18.42 -15.67
CA ALA A 145 1.99 18.68 -15.21
C ALA A 145 1.80 20.14 -14.84
N ARG A 146 2.72 20.69 -13.99
CA ARG A 146 2.68 22.10 -13.60
C ARG A 146 2.75 23.05 -14.82
N ARG A 147 3.68 22.81 -15.76
CA ARG A 147 3.78 23.64 -16.99
C ARG A 147 2.57 23.49 -17.90
N ALA A 148 1.83 22.40 -17.79
CA ALA A 148 0.58 22.19 -18.51
C ALA A 148 -0.62 22.88 -17.85
N GLY A 149 -0.42 23.55 -16.70
CA GLY A 149 -1.45 24.33 -16.01
C GLY A 149 -2.13 23.59 -14.86
N VAL A 150 -1.63 22.42 -14.41
CA VAL A 150 -2.14 21.76 -13.20
C VAL A 150 -1.83 22.64 -11.99
N PRO A 151 -2.85 23.07 -11.23
CA PRO A 151 -2.68 24.03 -10.12
C PRO A 151 -1.80 23.50 -8.99
N VAL A 152 -1.96 22.21 -8.62
CA VAL A 152 -1.25 21.60 -7.49
C VAL A 152 -0.57 20.29 -7.90
N VAL A 153 0.73 20.19 -7.64
CA VAL A 153 1.49 18.96 -7.86
C VAL A 153 2.12 18.48 -6.55
N VAL A 154 1.84 17.23 -6.20
CA VAL A 154 2.24 16.59 -4.94
C VAL A 154 3.18 15.44 -5.21
N ALA A 155 4.31 15.38 -4.51
CA ALA A 155 5.17 14.21 -4.48
C ALA A 155 4.92 13.42 -3.18
N HIS A 156 4.50 12.15 -3.29
CA HIS A 156 4.19 11.32 -2.13
C HIS A 156 5.08 10.07 -2.10
N ALA A 157 6.01 9.99 -1.16
CA ALA A 157 6.86 8.83 -0.93
C ALA A 157 6.09 7.74 -0.17
N ARG A 158 5.77 6.62 -0.84
CA ARG A 158 5.02 5.50 -0.26
C ARG A 158 5.92 4.35 0.22
N ASN A 159 7.18 4.33 -0.19
CA ASN A 159 8.14 3.30 0.18
C ASN A 159 9.50 3.93 0.47
N ALA A 160 10.22 3.39 1.45
CA ALA A 160 11.63 3.64 1.67
C ALA A 160 12.48 2.66 0.84
N GLY A 161 13.73 3.02 0.61
CA GLY A 161 14.72 2.20 -0.07
C GLY A 161 14.81 2.44 -1.57
N VAL A 162 16.01 2.25 -2.08
CA VAL A 162 16.33 2.32 -3.51
C VAL A 162 16.98 1.00 -3.92
N VAL A 163 16.50 0.43 -5.00
CA VAL A 163 17.12 -0.76 -5.60
C VAL A 163 18.61 -0.49 -5.85
N LYS A 164 19.47 -1.42 -5.48
CA LYS A 164 20.94 -1.33 -5.71
C LYS A 164 21.26 -1.37 -7.22
N GLY A 165 22.43 -0.88 -7.60
CA GLY A 165 22.94 -0.90 -8.96
C GLY A 165 22.50 0.30 -9.83
N LEU A 166 22.65 0.17 -11.16
CA LEU A 166 22.40 1.26 -12.12
C LEU A 166 20.97 1.84 -12.06
N LYS A 167 19.97 1.01 -11.78
CA LYS A 167 18.58 1.47 -11.58
C LYS A 167 18.48 2.38 -10.36
N GLY A 168 19.18 2.07 -9.29
CA GLY A 168 19.24 2.89 -8.08
C GLY A 168 19.87 4.25 -8.32
N LEU A 169 21.00 4.29 -9.05
CA LEU A 169 21.65 5.54 -9.44
C LEU A 169 20.73 6.43 -10.28
N ALA A 170 20.06 5.85 -11.29
CA ALA A 170 19.08 6.57 -12.10
C ALA A 170 17.92 7.10 -11.25
N THR A 171 17.39 6.30 -10.32
CA THR A 171 16.32 6.72 -9.41
C THR A 171 16.77 7.90 -8.55
N ARG A 172 17.96 7.86 -7.95
CA ARG A 172 18.53 8.97 -7.17
C ARG A 172 18.71 10.23 -8.01
N PHE A 173 19.17 10.08 -9.25
CA PHE A 173 19.32 11.21 -10.18
C PHE A 173 17.96 11.89 -10.46
N PHE A 174 16.90 11.13 -10.79
CA PHE A 174 15.57 11.68 -11.07
C PHE A 174 14.86 12.22 -9.82
N ARG A 175 15.16 11.68 -8.63
CA ARG A 175 14.68 12.21 -7.34
C ARG A 175 15.37 13.49 -6.92
N ARG A 176 16.57 13.79 -7.45
CA ARG A 176 17.36 14.96 -7.05
C ARG A 176 16.55 16.26 -7.17
N GLY A 177 16.42 16.96 -6.04
CA GLY A 177 15.65 18.20 -5.95
C GLY A 177 14.14 18.01 -6.14
N LEU A 178 13.60 16.79 -5.88
CA LEU A 178 12.17 16.52 -6.02
C LEU A 178 11.33 17.41 -5.09
N ALA A 179 11.81 17.70 -3.88
CA ALA A 179 11.16 18.61 -2.95
C ALA A 179 10.94 20.02 -3.51
N LYS A 180 11.81 20.47 -4.43
CA LYS A 180 11.67 21.78 -5.11
C LYS A 180 10.79 21.73 -6.36
N LYS A 181 10.42 20.51 -6.82
CA LYS A 181 9.62 20.27 -8.04
C LYS A 181 8.15 20.01 -7.75
N ALA A 182 7.79 19.81 -6.49
CA ALA A 182 6.43 19.65 -6.01
C ALA A 182 6.02 20.85 -5.15
N ASP A 183 4.72 21.13 -5.07
CA ASP A 183 4.16 22.14 -4.18
C ASP A 183 4.06 21.60 -2.76
N TYR A 184 3.74 20.31 -2.66
CA TYR A 184 3.66 19.58 -1.39
C TYR A 184 4.44 18.27 -1.49
N CYS A 185 5.13 17.94 -0.39
CA CYS A 185 5.90 16.71 -0.25
C CYS A 185 5.34 15.90 0.91
N PHE A 186 4.84 14.71 0.62
CA PHE A 186 4.31 13.78 1.62
C PHE A 186 5.14 12.50 1.67
N ALA A 187 5.24 11.90 2.85
CA ALA A 187 5.92 10.63 3.06
C ALA A 187 5.12 9.73 4.00
N CYS A 188 5.07 8.42 3.73
CA CYS A 188 4.36 7.48 4.59
C CYS A 188 5.09 7.11 5.89
N SER A 189 6.35 7.54 6.03
CA SER A 189 7.18 7.38 7.23
C SER A 189 8.34 8.36 7.19
N VAL A 190 8.98 8.59 8.32
CA VAL A 190 10.19 9.42 8.41
C VAL A 190 11.29 8.85 7.50
N LEU A 191 11.48 7.53 7.52
CA LEU A 191 12.47 6.85 6.69
C LEU A 191 12.21 7.04 5.18
N ALA A 192 10.95 6.93 4.73
CA ALA A 192 10.57 7.18 3.35
C ALA A 192 10.82 8.64 2.93
N GLY A 193 10.55 9.58 3.84
CA GLY A 193 10.84 11.00 3.64
C GLY A 193 12.32 11.28 3.49
N GLN A 194 13.14 10.75 4.37
CA GLN A 194 14.60 10.89 4.32
C GLN A 194 15.19 10.31 3.03
N ASP A 195 14.76 9.10 2.63
CA ASP A 195 15.27 8.43 1.44
C ASP A 195 14.91 9.16 0.14
N VAL A 196 13.70 9.72 0.06
CA VAL A 196 13.19 10.33 -1.18
C VAL A 196 13.53 11.81 -1.28
N PHE A 197 13.39 12.57 -0.21
CA PHE A 197 13.52 14.03 -0.20
C PHE A 197 14.81 14.51 0.47
N GLY A 198 15.45 13.67 1.28
CA GLY A 198 16.66 13.96 2.03
C GLY A 198 16.40 14.56 3.41
N GLU A 199 17.38 14.41 4.31
CA GLU A 199 17.28 14.89 5.69
C GLU A 199 17.02 16.39 5.81
N ALA A 200 17.61 17.20 4.93
CA ALA A 200 17.45 18.66 4.96
C ALA A 200 15.98 19.06 4.74
N ALA A 201 15.29 18.42 3.79
CA ALA A 201 13.88 18.69 3.52
C ALA A 201 12.97 18.21 4.67
N MET A 202 13.34 17.10 5.32
CA MET A 202 12.63 16.62 6.53
C MET A 202 12.80 17.59 7.71
N LYS A 203 14.04 17.99 7.99
CA LYS A 203 14.37 18.92 9.11
C LYS A 203 13.76 20.31 8.93
N SER A 204 13.60 20.79 7.69
CA SER A 204 12.97 22.09 7.41
C SER A 204 11.44 22.09 7.50
N GLY A 205 10.80 20.95 7.73
CA GLY A 205 9.34 20.82 7.73
C GLY A 205 8.71 20.85 6.34
N GLN A 206 9.50 20.83 5.26
CA GLN A 206 8.99 20.83 3.89
C GLN A 206 8.28 19.52 3.53
N VAL A 207 8.59 18.42 4.23
CA VAL A 207 7.98 17.10 4.03
C VAL A 207 7.07 16.80 5.21
N LYS A 208 5.79 16.57 4.93
CA LYS A 208 4.82 16.12 5.92
C LYS A 208 4.77 14.60 5.93
N VAL A 209 4.88 13.99 7.11
CA VAL A 209 4.67 12.56 7.29
C VAL A 209 3.17 12.31 7.42
N ILE A 210 2.63 11.46 6.54
CA ILE A 210 1.24 11.04 6.49
C ILE A 210 1.24 9.52 6.41
N TYR A 211 0.95 8.87 7.51
CA TYR A 211 0.99 7.40 7.59
C TYR A 211 0.00 6.74 6.63
N ASN A 212 0.30 5.51 6.25
CA ASN A 212 -0.60 4.69 5.44
C ASN A 212 -1.77 4.20 6.32
N ALA A 213 -2.83 4.98 6.38
CA ALA A 213 -4.03 4.68 7.18
C ALA A 213 -4.83 3.51 6.60
N ILE A 214 -5.61 2.85 7.47
CA ILE A 214 -6.48 1.71 7.17
C ILE A 214 -7.94 2.06 7.55
N ASP A 215 -8.91 1.30 7.06
CA ASP A 215 -10.26 1.33 7.63
C ASP A 215 -10.26 0.56 8.96
N VAL A 216 -9.96 1.28 10.06
CA VAL A 216 -9.86 0.71 11.40
C VAL A 216 -11.13 -0.05 11.75
N GLY A 217 -12.32 0.50 11.45
CA GLY A 217 -13.59 -0.14 11.75
C GLY A 217 -13.78 -1.51 11.08
N ARG A 218 -13.19 -1.71 9.90
CA ARG A 218 -13.20 -3.01 9.20
C ARG A 218 -12.38 -4.07 9.92
N PHE A 219 -11.32 -3.67 10.61
CA PHE A 219 -10.42 -4.60 11.32
C PHE A 219 -10.77 -4.76 12.79
N THR A 220 -11.57 -3.86 13.37
CA THR A 220 -11.97 -3.93 14.80
C THR A 220 -12.46 -5.33 15.16
N TYR A 221 -12.04 -5.79 16.35
CA TYR A 221 -12.33 -7.15 16.81
C TYR A 221 -13.83 -7.46 16.86
N ASP A 222 -14.21 -8.60 16.28
CA ASP A 222 -15.57 -9.13 16.25
C ASP A 222 -15.54 -10.62 16.58
N GLU A 223 -16.08 -10.98 17.75
CA GLU A 223 -16.13 -12.35 18.23
C GLU A 223 -16.92 -13.28 17.31
N LYS A 224 -18.01 -12.82 16.71
CA LYS A 224 -18.82 -13.62 15.79
C LYS A 224 -18.00 -13.97 14.54
N VAL A 225 -17.34 -12.98 13.95
CA VAL A 225 -16.47 -13.19 12.78
C VAL A 225 -15.31 -14.12 13.12
N ARG A 226 -14.75 -14.02 14.33
CA ARG A 226 -13.73 -14.94 14.83
C ARG A 226 -14.22 -16.38 14.86
N GLN A 227 -15.38 -16.63 15.46
CA GLN A 227 -15.97 -17.96 15.54
C GLN A 227 -16.27 -18.53 14.15
N GLU A 228 -16.86 -17.75 13.25
CA GLU A 228 -17.13 -18.16 11.87
C GLU A 228 -15.83 -18.51 11.11
N ALA A 229 -14.80 -17.67 11.21
CA ALA A 229 -13.52 -17.88 10.53
C ALA A 229 -12.80 -19.14 11.05
N ARG A 230 -12.80 -19.36 12.37
CA ARG A 230 -12.21 -20.54 13.00
C ARG A 230 -12.98 -21.83 12.69
N ALA A 231 -14.30 -21.79 12.69
CA ALA A 231 -15.14 -22.92 12.31
C ALA A 231 -14.89 -23.34 10.85
N ARG A 232 -14.81 -22.36 9.95
CA ARG A 232 -14.51 -22.59 8.52
C ARG A 232 -13.15 -23.25 8.29
N LEU A 233 -12.17 -22.95 9.13
CA LEU A 233 -10.81 -23.51 9.05
C LEU A 233 -10.64 -24.79 9.86
N GLY A 234 -11.64 -25.20 10.68
CA GLY A 234 -11.55 -26.36 11.54
C GLY A 234 -10.59 -26.18 12.73
N ILE A 235 -10.39 -24.95 13.22
CA ILE A 235 -9.39 -24.60 14.24
C ILE A 235 -10.01 -23.97 15.50
N ALA A 236 -11.24 -24.28 15.84
CA ALA A 236 -12.03 -23.60 16.88
C ALA A 236 -11.32 -23.50 18.24
N GLY A 237 -10.66 -24.57 18.70
CA GLY A 237 -9.98 -24.63 20.01
C GLY A 237 -8.46 -24.38 19.97
N ALA A 238 -7.89 -24.10 18.80
CA ALA A 238 -6.44 -23.98 18.63
C ALA A 238 -5.88 -22.64 19.13
N LEU A 239 -4.60 -22.63 19.52
CA LEU A 239 -3.79 -21.41 19.58
C LEU A 239 -3.40 -21.04 18.14
N VAL A 240 -3.89 -19.91 17.64
CA VAL A 240 -3.72 -19.50 16.25
C VAL A 240 -2.70 -18.38 16.14
N LEU A 241 -1.54 -18.70 15.60
CA LEU A 241 -0.55 -17.72 15.19
C LEU A 241 -0.82 -17.29 13.75
N GLY A 242 -0.48 -16.05 13.39
CA GLY A 242 -0.71 -15.57 12.03
C GLY A 242 0.39 -14.65 11.51
N HIS A 243 0.56 -14.70 10.19
CA HIS A 243 1.42 -13.79 9.45
C HIS A 243 0.75 -13.40 8.13
N VAL A 244 0.91 -12.14 7.73
CA VAL A 244 0.44 -11.63 6.45
C VAL A 244 1.59 -10.95 5.73
N GLY A 245 1.97 -11.48 4.57
CA GLY A 245 3.07 -10.94 3.79
C GLY A 245 3.42 -11.78 2.58
N ARG A 246 4.14 -11.18 1.62
CA ARG A 246 4.65 -11.91 0.46
C ARG A 246 5.75 -12.88 0.87
N PHE A 247 5.78 -14.07 0.27
CA PHE A 247 6.85 -15.04 0.45
C PHE A 247 8.10 -14.55 -0.29
N GLU A 248 8.87 -13.70 0.37
CA GLU A 248 10.10 -13.10 -0.13
C GLU A 248 11.09 -12.87 1.02
N TYR A 249 12.37 -12.76 0.73
CA TYR A 249 13.46 -12.60 1.68
C TYR A 249 13.16 -11.61 2.82
N GLN A 250 12.57 -10.45 2.51
CA GLN A 250 12.27 -9.39 3.47
C GLN A 250 11.46 -9.88 4.67
N LYS A 251 10.50 -10.80 4.45
CA LYS A 251 9.54 -11.26 5.47
C LYS A 251 10.07 -12.36 6.39
N ASN A 252 11.23 -12.94 6.06
CA ASN A 252 11.94 -13.92 6.89
C ASN A 252 11.07 -15.11 7.33
N HIS A 253 10.33 -15.68 6.38
CA HIS A 253 9.50 -16.86 6.63
C HIS A 253 10.29 -18.06 7.17
N PRO A 254 11.56 -18.32 6.77
CA PRO A 254 12.34 -19.42 7.36
C PRO A 254 12.42 -19.35 8.88
N TYR A 255 12.71 -18.16 9.44
CA TYR A 255 12.78 -17.96 10.88
C TYR A 255 11.38 -18.05 11.53
N LEU A 256 10.36 -17.51 10.89
CA LEU A 256 8.97 -17.65 11.34
C LEU A 256 8.57 -19.10 11.57
N LEU A 257 8.90 -19.99 10.62
CA LEU A 257 8.61 -21.42 10.70
C LEU A 257 9.38 -22.11 11.83
N GLU A 258 10.63 -21.72 12.07
CA GLU A 258 11.43 -22.22 13.21
C GLU A 258 10.85 -21.78 14.55
N VAL A 259 10.40 -20.53 14.66
CA VAL A 259 9.68 -20.04 15.84
C VAL A 259 8.39 -20.83 16.06
N PHE A 260 7.62 -21.06 15.01
CA PHE A 260 6.39 -21.87 15.12
C PHE A 260 6.66 -23.31 15.49
N ALA A 261 7.70 -23.93 14.96
CA ALA A 261 8.11 -25.28 15.36
C ALA A 261 8.42 -25.35 16.87
N ALA A 262 9.14 -24.35 17.41
CA ALA A 262 9.42 -24.26 18.84
C ALA A 262 8.15 -24.06 19.70
N VAL A 263 7.15 -23.32 19.21
CA VAL A 263 5.82 -23.23 19.86
C VAL A 263 5.13 -24.60 19.86
N CYS A 264 5.19 -25.35 18.76
CA CYS A 264 4.57 -26.69 18.64
C CYS A 264 5.16 -27.73 19.58
N GLU A 265 6.40 -27.55 20.07
CA GLU A 265 6.97 -28.42 21.10
C GLU A 265 6.14 -28.38 22.41
N LYS A 266 5.63 -27.21 22.77
CA LYS A 266 4.90 -26.95 24.03
C LYS A 266 3.37 -26.89 23.88
N ARG A 267 2.87 -26.47 22.70
CA ARG A 267 1.43 -26.35 22.39
C ARG A 267 1.07 -27.21 21.20
N LYS A 268 0.53 -28.39 21.47
CA LYS A 268 0.18 -29.38 20.44
C LYS A 268 -1.03 -28.96 19.59
N ASP A 269 -1.87 -28.08 20.12
CA ASP A 269 -3.03 -27.47 19.48
C ASP A 269 -2.70 -26.19 18.68
N ALA A 270 -1.42 -25.76 18.65
CA ALA A 270 -1.05 -24.57 17.90
C ALA A 270 -1.11 -24.77 16.40
N VAL A 271 -1.62 -23.75 15.68
CA VAL A 271 -1.65 -23.67 14.22
C VAL A 271 -1.11 -22.34 13.74
N LEU A 272 -0.62 -22.30 12.50
CA LEU A 272 -0.08 -21.09 11.87
C LEU A 272 -0.85 -20.78 10.58
N LEU A 273 -1.39 -19.56 10.48
CA LEU A 273 -2.02 -19.04 9.28
C LEU A 273 -1.04 -18.13 8.52
N LEU A 274 -0.76 -18.47 7.27
CA LEU A 274 0.11 -17.70 6.38
C LEU A 274 -0.72 -17.14 5.20
N LEU A 275 -0.90 -15.82 5.17
CA LEU A 275 -1.61 -15.12 4.11
C LEU A 275 -0.60 -14.42 3.21
N GLY A 276 -0.72 -14.63 1.92
CA GLY A 276 0.14 -14.08 0.87
C GLY A 276 0.66 -15.15 -0.07
N ASP A 277 1.40 -14.71 -1.07
CA ASP A 277 2.04 -15.56 -2.06
C ASP A 277 3.40 -14.98 -2.43
N GLY A 278 4.25 -15.73 -3.14
CA GLY A 278 5.56 -15.25 -3.56
C GLY A 278 6.49 -16.39 -3.98
N GLU A 279 7.69 -16.00 -4.46
CA GLU A 279 8.66 -16.91 -5.06
C GLU A 279 9.15 -17.99 -4.08
N ASP A 280 9.24 -17.66 -2.78
CA ASP A 280 9.77 -18.55 -1.76
C ASP A 280 8.71 -19.54 -1.19
N ARG A 281 7.45 -19.48 -1.62
CA ARG A 281 6.36 -20.30 -1.06
C ARG A 281 6.66 -21.80 -1.07
N THR A 282 7.04 -22.35 -2.22
CA THR A 282 7.34 -23.78 -2.36
C THR A 282 8.47 -24.23 -1.42
N ALA A 283 9.51 -23.40 -1.27
CA ALA A 283 10.60 -23.67 -0.33
C ALA A 283 10.13 -23.67 1.13
N MET A 284 9.16 -22.83 1.49
CA MET A 284 8.58 -22.78 2.84
C MET A 284 7.69 -23.99 3.12
N GLU A 285 6.92 -24.45 2.15
CA GLU A 285 6.14 -25.70 2.26
C GLU A 285 7.06 -26.91 2.49
N GLU A 286 8.21 -26.98 1.81
CA GLU A 286 9.22 -28.01 2.05
C GLU A 286 9.86 -27.88 3.43
N LYS A 287 10.19 -26.67 3.87
CA LYS A 287 10.72 -26.42 5.22
C LYS A 287 9.73 -26.87 6.32
N CYS A 288 8.42 -26.69 6.12
CA CYS A 288 7.40 -27.21 7.05
C CYS A 288 7.45 -28.74 7.19
N ARG A 289 7.67 -29.46 6.09
CA ARG A 289 7.84 -30.93 6.12
C ARG A 289 9.08 -31.34 6.92
N GLN A 290 10.21 -30.67 6.65
CA GLN A 290 11.48 -30.93 7.36
C GLN A 290 11.38 -30.67 8.86
N LEU A 291 10.61 -29.63 9.27
CA LEU A 291 10.38 -29.30 10.68
C LEU A 291 9.27 -30.14 11.33
N GLY A 292 8.56 -30.99 10.58
CA GLY A 292 7.47 -31.82 11.11
C GLY A 292 6.22 -31.03 11.51
N ILE A 293 5.96 -29.87 10.91
CA ILE A 293 4.84 -28.98 11.25
C ILE A 293 3.85 -28.81 10.11
N ALA A 294 4.01 -29.50 8.97
CA ALA A 294 3.24 -29.27 7.74
C ALA A 294 1.72 -29.32 7.97
N GLU A 295 1.21 -30.26 8.78
CA GLU A 295 -0.22 -30.42 9.07
C GLU A 295 -0.83 -29.30 9.92
N ARG A 296 0.01 -28.39 10.43
CA ARG A 296 -0.41 -27.27 11.31
C ARG A 296 -0.19 -25.89 10.68
N VAL A 297 0.33 -25.85 9.44
CA VAL A 297 0.58 -24.59 8.72
C VAL A 297 -0.39 -24.48 7.55
N TYR A 298 -1.18 -23.42 7.54
CA TYR A 298 -2.19 -23.14 6.53
C TYR A 298 -1.68 -22.09 5.57
N PHE A 299 -1.30 -22.46 4.36
CA PHE A 299 -0.91 -21.57 3.27
C PHE A 299 -2.15 -21.09 2.52
N LEU A 300 -2.68 -19.93 2.91
CA LEU A 300 -3.98 -19.43 2.46
C LEU A 300 -3.92 -18.59 1.16
N GLY A 301 -2.72 -18.29 0.65
CA GLY A 301 -2.57 -17.46 -0.54
C GLY A 301 -3.03 -16.01 -0.32
N ASN A 302 -3.23 -15.29 -1.42
CA ASN A 302 -3.73 -13.91 -1.39
C ASN A 302 -5.23 -13.90 -1.08
N GLN A 303 -5.63 -13.20 -0.02
CA GLN A 303 -7.02 -13.11 0.45
C GLN A 303 -7.57 -11.69 0.27
N LYS A 304 -8.73 -11.56 -0.39
CA LYS A 304 -9.46 -10.28 -0.50
C LYS A 304 -9.97 -9.81 0.86
N ASP A 305 -10.41 -10.74 1.67
CA ASP A 305 -10.98 -10.52 3.00
C ASP A 305 -9.99 -10.86 4.12
N ALA A 306 -8.73 -10.42 3.98
CA ALA A 306 -7.67 -10.67 4.98
C ALA A 306 -8.11 -10.28 6.40
N TRP A 307 -8.94 -9.26 6.55
CA TRP A 307 -9.48 -8.80 7.83
C TRP A 307 -10.20 -9.91 8.62
N ARG A 308 -10.86 -10.86 7.96
CA ARG A 308 -11.51 -12.02 8.62
C ARG A 308 -10.49 -12.96 9.26
N TYR A 309 -9.33 -13.12 8.65
CA TYR A 309 -8.28 -13.99 9.16
C TYR A 309 -7.56 -13.38 10.36
N TYR A 310 -7.41 -12.05 10.43
CA TYR A 310 -6.95 -11.38 11.65
C TYR A 310 -7.91 -11.65 12.83
N GLN A 311 -9.21 -11.79 12.58
CA GLN A 311 -10.15 -12.18 13.64
C GLN A 311 -9.86 -13.60 14.17
N ALA A 312 -9.48 -14.54 13.29
CA ALA A 312 -9.18 -15.91 13.66
C ALA A 312 -7.89 -16.09 14.48
N MET A 313 -6.92 -15.19 14.33
CA MET A 313 -5.61 -15.24 15.00
C MET A 313 -5.72 -14.94 16.49
N ASP A 314 -4.75 -15.37 17.29
CA ASP A 314 -4.50 -14.97 18.68
C ASP A 314 -3.29 -14.04 18.77
N ILE A 315 -2.22 -14.36 18.03
CA ILE A 315 -0.98 -13.60 18.01
C ILE A 315 -0.55 -13.39 16.56
N PHE A 316 -0.14 -12.17 16.24
CA PHE A 316 0.43 -11.81 14.95
C PHE A 316 1.95 -11.79 15.01
N LEU A 317 2.61 -12.38 14.03
CA LEU A 317 4.08 -12.49 13.95
C LEU A 317 4.61 -11.69 12.76
N LEU A 318 5.64 -10.86 12.98
CA LEU A 318 6.32 -10.09 11.93
C LEU A 318 7.84 -10.09 12.14
N PRO A 319 8.54 -11.21 11.85
CA PRO A 319 10.00 -11.34 12.03
C PRO A 319 10.78 -10.79 10.83
N SER A 320 10.26 -9.77 10.15
CA SER A 320 10.85 -9.19 8.94
C SER A 320 12.26 -8.67 9.19
N PHE A 321 13.15 -8.82 8.20
CA PHE A 321 14.49 -8.22 8.26
C PHE A 321 14.46 -6.69 8.21
N PHE A 322 13.50 -6.12 7.50
CA PHE A 322 13.26 -4.68 7.41
C PHE A 322 11.85 -4.38 6.91
N GLU A 323 11.30 -3.26 7.36
CA GLU A 323 10.02 -2.71 6.87
C GLU A 323 10.12 -1.19 6.77
N GLY A 324 9.41 -0.62 5.80
CA GLY A 324 9.20 0.83 5.75
C GLY A 324 8.17 1.26 6.82
N LEU A 325 6.90 1.08 6.50
CA LEU A 325 5.78 1.18 7.44
C LEU A 325 4.85 0.00 7.17
N PRO A 326 4.93 -1.10 7.97
CA PRO A 326 4.19 -2.32 7.69
C PRO A 326 2.69 -2.15 7.99
N GLY A 327 1.88 -1.97 6.95
CA GLY A 327 0.42 -1.85 7.09
C GLY A 327 -0.23 -3.05 7.78
N VAL A 328 0.32 -4.25 7.56
CA VAL A 328 -0.14 -5.49 8.19
C VAL A 328 0.02 -5.47 9.73
N LEU A 329 1.00 -4.73 10.26
CA LEU A 329 1.14 -4.53 11.71
C LEU A 329 0.08 -3.57 12.25
N VAL A 330 -0.28 -2.55 11.49
CA VAL A 330 -1.36 -1.62 11.84
C VAL A 330 -2.71 -2.37 11.82
N GLU A 331 -2.94 -3.21 10.80
CA GLU A 331 -4.13 -4.07 10.68
C GLU A 331 -4.25 -5.06 11.86
N ALA A 332 -3.15 -5.68 12.26
CA ALA A 332 -3.11 -6.60 13.40
C ALA A 332 -3.44 -5.88 14.73
N GLN A 333 -2.88 -4.68 14.93
CA GLN A 333 -3.20 -3.86 16.11
C GLN A 333 -4.67 -3.42 16.11
N ALA A 334 -5.23 -3.02 14.96
CA ALA A 334 -6.64 -2.67 14.84
C ALA A 334 -7.57 -3.85 15.16
N ALA A 335 -7.13 -5.08 14.88
CA ALA A 335 -7.82 -6.29 15.28
C ALA A 335 -7.60 -6.66 16.76
N GLY A 336 -6.92 -5.82 17.54
CA GLY A 336 -6.65 -6.07 18.96
C GLY A 336 -5.69 -7.23 19.22
N LEU A 337 -4.83 -7.58 18.26
CA LEU A 337 -3.89 -8.70 18.40
C LEU A 337 -2.63 -8.32 19.16
N ARG A 338 -2.12 -9.23 20.01
CA ARG A 338 -0.72 -9.19 20.42
C ARG A 338 0.17 -9.40 19.19
N CYS A 339 1.20 -8.57 19.04
CA CYS A 339 2.08 -8.57 17.88
C CYS A 339 3.53 -8.79 18.32
N MET A 340 4.15 -9.90 17.88
CA MET A 340 5.59 -10.14 18.05
C MET A 340 6.30 -9.68 16.80
N VAL A 341 7.15 -8.67 16.91
CA VAL A 341 7.72 -7.92 15.79
C VAL A 341 9.23 -7.86 15.92
N SER A 342 9.95 -8.04 14.83
CA SER A 342 11.39 -7.83 14.78
C SER A 342 11.77 -6.40 15.22
N ASP A 343 12.83 -6.27 16.00
CA ASP A 343 13.39 -4.99 16.43
C ASP A 343 13.99 -4.14 15.29
N THR A 344 14.19 -4.75 14.11
CA THR A 344 14.57 -4.08 12.87
C THR A 344 13.42 -3.34 12.18
N VAL A 345 12.18 -3.61 12.59
CA VAL A 345 10.98 -2.93 12.08
C VAL A 345 10.82 -1.57 12.75
N THR A 346 10.46 -0.55 11.95
CA THR A 346 10.26 0.81 12.47
C THR A 346 9.26 0.86 13.62
N ARG A 347 9.57 1.64 14.63
CA ARG A 347 8.66 1.91 15.76
C ARG A 347 7.53 2.88 15.40
N GLU A 348 7.59 3.54 14.25
CA GLU A 348 6.52 4.41 13.74
C GLU A 348 5.19 3.65 13.55
N ALA A 349 5.23 2.33 13.32
CA ALA A 349 4.03 1.50 13.18
C ALA A 349 3.41 1.06 14.52
N LYS A 350 4.02 1.39 15.66
CA LYS A 350 3.50 1.06 16.98
C LYS A 350 2.46 2.09 17.43
N ALA A 351 1.19 1.75 17.28
CA ALA A 351 0.06 2.58 17.72
C ALA A 351 -0.46 2.20 19.12
N THR A 352 -0.20 0.96 19.56
CA THR A 352 -0.74 0.40 20.81
C THR A 352 0.35 -0.24 21.67
N ASP A 353 0.02 -0.58 22.92
CA ASP A 353 0.87 -1.37 23.82
C ASP A 353 0.93 -2.86 23.46
N LEU A 354 0.16 -3.30 22.47
CA LEU A 354 0.08 -4.69 22.03
C LEU A 354 1.32 -5.17 21.25
N VAL A 355 2.23 -4.26 20.89
CA VAL A 355 3.42 -4.58 20.08
C VAL A 355 4.63 -4.82 20.98
N THR A 356 5.17 -6.04 20.90
CA THR A 356 6.41 -6.46 21.54
C THR A 356 7.51 -6.62 20.49
N TYR A 357 8.62 -5.91 20.66
CA TYR A 357 9.78 -6.01 19.77
C TYR A 357 10.76 -7.04 20.30
N LEU A 358 11.21 -7.94 19.42
CA LEU A 358 12.17 -9.00 19.73
C LEU A 358 13.27 -8.99 18.66
N SER A 359 14.51 -9.29 19.06
CA SER A 359 15.59 -9.41 18.08
C SER A 359 15.44 -10.68 17.24
N ILE A 360 15.69 -10.57 15.93
CA ILE A 360 15.79 -11.74 15.04
C ILE A 360 17.12 -12.50 15.19
N GLU A 361 18.05 -11.94 15.94
CA GLU A 361 19.29 -12.63 16.32
C GLU A 361 19.10 -13.57 17.53
N GLU A 362 17.97 -13.42 18.25
CA GLU A 362 17.55 -14.33 19.29
C GLU A 362 17.19 -15.70 18.72
N THR A 363 17.26 -16.74 19.56
CA THR A 363 16.85 -18.08 19.13
C THR A 363 15.35 -18.17 18.89
N PRO A 364 14.87 -19.02 17.95
CA PRO A 364 13.43 -19.29 17.77
C PRO A 364 12.71 -19.68 19.07
N ARG A 365 13.39 -20.37 20.00
CA ARG A 365 12.85 -20.74 21.32
C ARG A 365 12.54 -19.51 22.18
N ARG A 366 13.38 -18.48 22.13
CA ARG A 366 13.15 -17.24 22.88
C ARG A 366 11.88 -16.52 22.42
N TRP A 367 11.66 -16.47 21.10
CA TRP A 367 10.41 -15.94 20.53
C TRP A 367 9.21 -16.81 20.95
N ALA A 368 9.34 -18.15 20.90
CA ALA A 368 8.29 -19.07 21.31
C ALA A 368 7.91 -18.91 22.79
N GLU A 369 8.87 -18.70 23.69
CA GLU A 369 8.62 -18.43 25.11
C GLU A 369 7.81 -17.14 25.30
N GLU A 370 8.16 -16.08 24.60
CA GLU A 370 7.45 -14.81 24.67
C GLU A 370 6.04 -14.91 24.08
N ILE A 371 5.87 -15.61 22.97
CA ILE A 371 4.57 -15.93 22.36
C ILE A 371 3.67 -16.64 23.37
N LEU A 372 4.18 -17.70 24.00
CA LEU A 372 3.41 -18.50 24.96
C LEU A 372 3.07 -17.72 26.23
N ARG A 373 3.96 -16.84 26.70
CA ARG A 373 3.71 -15.96 27.85
C ARG A 373 2.55 -14.98 27.59
N GLN A 374 2.34 -14.58 26.33
CA GLN A 374 1.32 -13.62 25.94
C GLN A 374 0.07 -14.25 25.29
N ALA A 375 0.01 -15.59 25.20
CA ALA A 375 -1.06 -16.30 24.51
C ALA A 375 -2.44 -16.12 25.19
N ASP A 376 -2.46 -16.03 26.52
CA ASP A 376 -3.70 -15.86 27.31
C ASP A 376 -4.04 -14.36 27.44
N TYR A 377 -4.48 -13.78 26.34
CA TYR A 377 -4.84 -12.37 26.25
C TYR A 377 -6.26 -12.19 25.74
N ALA A 378 -7.10 -11.47 26.51
CA ALA A 378 -8.41 -11.05 26.05
C ALA A 378 -8.28 -9.84 25.12
N ARG A 379 -8.77 -9.95 23.89
CA ARG A 379 -8.74 -8.86 22.93
C ARG A 379 -9.59 -7.68 23.40
N ARG A 380 -9.17 -6.48 23.02
CA ARG A 380 -9.89 -5.23 23.28
C ARG A 380 -10.01 -4.41 22.00
N ASP A 381 -10.93 -3.49 21.99
CA ASP A 381 -11.04 -2.47 20.96
C ASP A 381 -9.87 -1.46 21.10
N THR A 382 -9.15 -1.28 20.03
CA THR A 382 -7.99 -0.37 19.90
C THR A 382 -8.25 0.78 18.94
N SER A 383 -9.48 0.94 18.47
CA SER A 383 -9.84 1.89 17.40
C SER A 383 -9.43 3.32 17.75
N LYS A 384 -9.62 3.73 19.00
CA LYS A 384 -9.26 5.08 19.46
C LYS A 384 -7.75 5.32 19.40
N GLU A 385 -6.94 4.35 19.85
CA GLU A 385 -5.47 4.44 19.82
C GLU A 385 -4.95 4.55 18.38
N LEU A 386 -5.51 3.75 17.45
CA LEU A 386 -5.17 3.80 16.02
C LEU A 386 -5.55 5.15 15.40
N GLN A 387 -6.71 5.71 15.77
CA GLN A 387 -7.16 7.00 15.29
C GLN A 387 -6.26 8.13 15.81
N GLU A 388 -5.95 8.15 17.10
CA GLU A 388 -5.05 9.14 17.72
C GLU A 388 -3.62 9.06 17.15
N ALA A 389 -3.17 7.86 16.79
CA ALA A 389 -1.88 7.64 16.12
C ALA A 389 -1.89 8.00 14.61
N GLY A 390 -3.03 8.41 14.04
CA GLY A 390 -3.13 8.84 12.63
C GLY A 390 -3.28 7.68 11.64
N PHE A 391 -3.71 6.50 12.08
CA PHE A 391 -3.87 5.32 11.23
C PHE A 391 -5.31 5.05 10.76
N ASP A 392 -6.28 5.92 11.11
CA ASP A 392 -7.64 5.77 10.64
C ASP A 392 -7.89 6.52 9.33
N VAL A 393 -8.32 5.80 8.30
CA VAL A 393 -8.57 6.35 6.97
C VAL A 393 -9.73 7.34 6.94
N ARG A 394 -10.72 7.21 7.83
CA ARG A 394 -11.88 8.12 7.88
C ARG A 394 -11.44 9.51 8.33
N THR A 395 -10.64 9.57 9.39
CA THR A 395 -10.05 10.82 9.86
C THR A 395 -9.12 11.41 8.82
N GLN A 396 -8.27 10.57 8.21
CA GLN A 396 -7.34 11.00 7.16
C GLN A 396 -8.07 11.53 5.92
N ALA A 397 -9.20 10.92 5.55
CA ALA A 397 -10.03 11.36 4.42
C ALA A 397 -10.58 12.78 4.62
N GLN A 398 -10.96 13.15 5.83
CA GLN A 398 -11.39 14.52 6.15
C GLN A 398 -10.27 15.53 5.95
N GLY A 399 -9.04 15.19 6.38
CA GLY A 399 -7.85 16.01 6.15
C GLY A 399 -7.52 16.15 4.65
N TYR A 400 -7.54 15.04 3.89
CA TYR A 400 -7.34 15.08 2.43
C TYR A 400 -8.45 15.85 1.70
N ARG A 401 -9.72 15.69 2.12
CA ARG A 401 -10.84 16.47 1.57
C ARG A 401 -10.56 17.97 1.72
N ARG A 402 -10.23 18.42 2.93
CA ARG A 402 -9.86 19.82 3.18
C ARG A 402 -8.70 20.27 2.33
N PHE A 403 -7.64 19.46 2.26
CA PHE A 403 -6.47 19.75 1.44
C PHE A 403 -6.81 19.91 -0.04
N TYR A 404 -7.57 19.00 -0.63
CA TYR A 404 -7.92 19.08 -2.04
C TYR A 404 -8.83 20.27 -2.36
N LEU A 405 -9.71 20.66 -1.44
CA LEU A 405 -10.61 21.80 -1.62
C LEU A 405 -9.90 23.15 -1.39
N THR A 406 -9.02 23.25 -0.41
CA THR A 406 -8.49 24.55 0.08
C THR A 406 -6.98 24.70 -0.07
N GLY A 407 -6.22 23.63 -0.30
CA GLY A 407 -4.77 23.59 -0.24
C GLY A 407 -4.19 23.50 1.18
N ASP A 408 -5.04 23.48 2.21
CA ASP A 408 -4.60 23.37 3.61
C ASP A 408 -4.29 21.92 3.97
N SER A 409 -3.01 21.63 4.13
CA SER A 409 -2.51 20.29 4.51
C SER A 409 -2.33 20.12 6.02
N SER A 410 -2.70 21.08 6.85
CA SER A 410 -2.41 21.07 8.30
C SER A 410 -3.03 19.86 9.03
N GLN A 411 -4.17 19.39 8.55
CA GLN A 411 -4.98 18.34 9.20
C GLN A 411 -4.95 16.97 8.50
N ILE A 412 -4.06 16.77 7.51
CA ILE A 412 -3.90 15.44 6.93
C ILE A 412 -3.12 14.56 7.90
#